data_6b67eebbd160843ce7ecb0991efb1185
#
_entry.id   6b67eebbd160843ce7ecb0991efb1185
#
_cell.length_a   1.000
_cell.length_b   1.000
_cell.length_c   1.000
_cell.angle_alpha   90.00
_cell.angle_beta   90.00
_cell.angle_gamma   90.00
#
_symmetry.space_group_name_H-M   'P 1'
#
loop_
_entity.id
_entity.type
_entity.pdbx_description
1 polymer ?
#
loop_
_entity_poly.entity_id
_entity_poly.type
_entity_poly.pdbx_seq_one_letter_code
_entity_poly.pdbx_strand_id
1 'polypeptide(L)'
;MSYLPLLLLALLCLSCSTRVEYNADSNIPVNSAAVDINTASAADLEALPHVGRKTAEAIIEFRAANGPFRRAEELMLIRGMSERRFIEMRPFITAK
;
A
#
# COMPACT_ATOMS: atom_id res chain seq x y z
N MET A 1 26.18 45.47 -8.17
CA MET A 1 25.42 45.47 -7.21
C MET A 1 24.09 44.99 -7.34
N SER A 2 23.39 45.36 -8.14
CA SER A 2 22.06 44.91 -8.28
C SER A 2 21.87 43.50 -8.67
N TYR A 3 22.83 42.88 -9.11
CA TYR A 3 22.64 41.59 -9.54
C TYR A 3 22.41 40.60 -8.42
N LEU A 4 22.78 40.94 -7.30
CA LEU A 4 22.62 40.09 -6.18
C LEU A 4 21.27 39.44 -6.09
N PRO A 5 20.28 40.19 -6.12
CA PRO A 5 18.96 39.67 -5.94
C PRO A 5 18.64 38.61 -6.93
N LEU A 6 19.20 38.71 -8.01
CA LEU A 6 18.92 37.76 -9.01
C LEU A 6 19.26 36.37 -8.57
N LEU A 7 20.36 36.29 -8.00
CA LEU A 7 20.81 35.03 -7.57
C LEU A 7 19.84 34.34 -6.72
N LEU A 8 19.30 35.05 -5.86
CA LEU A 8 18.39 34.49 -4.92
C LEU A 8 17.24 33.82 -5.60
N LEU A 9 16.79 34.41 -6.58
CA LEU A 9 15.68 33.91 -7.27
C LEU A 9 15.95 32.53 -7.72
N ALA A 10 17.04 32.36 -8.26
CA ALA A 10 17.41 31.12 -8.80
C ALA A 10 17.22 30.05 -7.78
N LEU A 11 17.56 30.31 -6.64
CA LEU A 11 17.46 29.36 -5.60
C LEU A 11 16.06 28.88 -5.40
N LEU A 12 15.22 29.77 -5.33
CA LEU A 12 13.86 29.45 -5.11
C LEU A 12 13.38 28.42 -6.07
N CYS A 13 13.64 28.59 -7.22
CA CYS A 13 13.17 27.72 -8.21
C CYS A 13 13.46 26.33 -7.87
N LEU A 14 14.58 26.08 -7.41
CA LEU A 14 14.96 24.80 -7.11
C LEU A 14 14.03 24.16 -6.18
N SER A 15 13.81 24.76 -5.17
CA SER A 15 13.00 24.20 -4.18
C SER A 15 11.70 23.74 -4.73
N CYS A 16 11.13 24.42 -5.51
CA CYS A 16 9.87 24.07 -5.99
C CYS A 16 9.86 22.78 -6.66
N SER A 17 10.75 22.61 -7.44
CA SER A 17 10.75 21.44 -8.20
C SER A 17 10.57 20.22 -7.39
N THR A 18 11.00 20.31 -6.30
CA THR A 18 10.91 19.15 -5.55
C THR A 18 9.65 18.65 -5.36
N ARG A 19 9.17 18.65 -5.30
CA ARG A 19 8.23 18.07 -4.97
C ARG A 19 7.44 17.43 -5.45
N VAL A 20 7.35 17.37 -5.53
CA VAL A 20 6.51 16.96 -5.93
C VAL A 20 6.19 15.88 -6.28
N GLU A 21 6.33 15.64 -6.43
CA GLU A 21 6.04 14.77 -6.81
C GLU A 21 5.76 13.80 -6.41
N TYR A 22 5.85 13.82 -6.20
CA TYR A 22 5.67 12.90 -5.90
C TYR A 22 4.86 12.27 -5.78
N ASN A 23 4.59 12.16 -5.62
CA ASN A 23 3.94 11.59 -5.25
C ASN A 23 3.17 10.95 -5.83
N ALA A 24 2.97 11.28 -6.10
CA ALA A 24 2.05 10.96 -6.75
C ALA A 24 2.21 9.72 -7.23
N ASP A 25 2.47 9.56 -7.68
CA ASP A 25 2.66 8.54 -8.28
C ASP A 25 2.63 7.47 -7.57
N SER A 26 2.83 7.51 -7.03
CA SER A 26 2.94 6.52 -6.39
C SER A 26 1.96 5.61 -6.48
N ASN A 27 1.23 5.66 -6.44
CA ASN A 27 0.27 4.86 -6.40
C ASN A 27 0.03 3.96 -7.42
N ILE A 28 0.05 4.29 -8.32
CA ILE A 28 -0.21 3.53 -9.33
C ILE A 28 0.34 2.24 -9.40
N PRO A 29 1.45 2.07 -9.39
CA PRO A 29 2.12 0.90 -9.57
C PRO A 29 1.60 -0.17 -8.76
N VAL A 30 0.85 0.11 -8.03
CA VAL A 30 0.30 -0.82 -7.33
C VAL A 30 0.10 -2.07 -7.97
N ASN A 31 -0.48 -2.10 -9.02
CA ASN A 31 -0.78 -3.28 -9.61
C ASN A 31 0.39 -4.12 -9.91
N SER A 32 1.43 -3.58 -10.13
CA SER A 32 2.52 -4.36 -10.54
C SER A 32 3.02 -5.19 -9.40
N ALA A 33 2.90 -4.76 -8.22
CA ALA A 33 3.42 -5.51 -7.11
C ALA A 33 2.30 -6.01 -6.25
N ALA A 34 2.30 -7.25 -5.94
CA ALA A 34 1.28 -7.81 -5.07
C ALA A 34 1.48 -7.32 -3.65
N VAL A 35 0.41 -7.22 -2.92
CA VAL A 35 0.45 -6.78 -1.55
C VAL A 35 0.83 -7.96 -0.67
N ASP A 36 1.84 -7.77 0.16
CA ASP A 36 2.28 -8.81 1.06
C ASP A 36 1.39 -8.76 2.29
N ILE A 37 0.53 -9.74 2.46
CA ILE A 37 -0.42 -9.71 3.55
C ILE A 37 0.23 -9.83 4.92
N ASN A 38 1.49 -10.19 4.97
CA ASN A 38 2.17 -10.30 6.25
C ASN A 38 2.72 -8.97 6.74
N THR A 39 2.91 -8.02 5.86
CA THR A 39 3.47 -6.74 6.27
C THR A 39 2.59 -5.54 5.91
N ALA A 40 1.55 -5.76 5.17
CA ALA A 40 0.71 -4.66 4.72
C ALA A 40 0.04 -3.92 5.86
N SER A 41 -0.14 -2.64 5.69
CA SER A 41 -0.83 -1.84 6.69
C SER A 41 -2.32 -2.01 6.45
N ALA A 42 -3.12 -1.52 7.35
CA ALA A 42 -4.57 -1.60 7.20
C ALA A 42 -5.00 -0.91 5.90
N ALA A 43 -4.40 0.22 5.60
CA ALA A 43 -4.77 0.96 4.40
C ALA A 43 -4.43 0.15 3.14
N ASP A 44 -3.30 -0.51 3.14
CA ASP A 44 -2.92 -1.32 2.00
C ASP A 44 -3.88 -2.48 1.81
N LEU A 45 -4.29 -3.07 2.91
CA LEU A 45 -5.21 -4.19 2.83
C LEU A 45 -6.57 -3.73 2.33
N GLU A 46 -6.99 -2.55 2.75
CA GLU A 46 -8.31 -2.06 2.33
C GLU A 46 -8.34 -1.73 0.84
N ALA A 47 -7.21 -1.57 0.23
CA ALA A 47 -7.16 -1.30 -1.18
C ALA A 47 -7.42 -2.57 -2.00
N LEU A 48 -7.40 -3.71 -1.36
CA LEU A 48 -7.65 -4.96 -2.07
C LEU A 48 -9.14 -5.16 -2.32
N PRO A 49 -9.49 -5.86 -3.37
CA PRO A 49 -10.90 -6.11 -3.62
C PRO A 49 -11.50 -6.90 -2.48
N HIS A 50 -12.71 -6.59 -2.12
CA HIS A 50 -13.46 -7.29 -1.08
C HIS A 50 -12.90 -7.11 0.33
N VAL A 51 -11.95 -6.26 0.55
CA VAL A 51 -11.41 -6.04 1.87
C VAL A 51 -11.82 -4.66 2.37
N GLY A 52 -12.72 -4.64 3.33
CA GLY A 52 -13.12 -3.40 3.94
C GLY A 52 -12.37 -3.26 5.24
N ARG A 53 -12.75 -2.30 6.03
CA ARG A 53 -12.11 -2.04 7.27
C ARG A 53 -12.11 -3.22 8.22
N LYS A 54 -13.24 -3.86 8.39
CA LYS A 54 -13.31 -4.96 9.32
C LYS A 54 -12.48 -6.14 8.86
N THR A 55 -12.48 -6.40 7.58
CA THR A 55 -11.69 -7.52 7.08
C THR A 55 -10.21 -7.21 7.24
N ALA A 56 -9.82 -5.96 6.99
CA ALA A 56 -8.42 -5.58 7.14
C ALA A 56 -7.99 -5.76 8.59
N GLU A 57 -8.84 -5.36 9.52
CA GLU A 57 -8.52 -5.51 10.92
C GLU A 57 -8.42 -6.98 11.30
N ALA A 58 -9.30 -7.80 10.75
CA ALA A 58 -9.27 -9.22 11.06
C ALA A 58 -7.99 -9.87 10.55
N ILE A 59 -7.50 -9.42 9.41
CA ILE A 59 -6.26 -9.95 8.87
C ILE A 59 -5.10 -9.58 9.79
N ILE A 60 -5.07 -8.34 10.23
CA ILE A 60 -4.00 -7.88 11.10
C ILE A 60 -4.05 -8.63 12.43
N GLU A 61 -5.22 -8.82 12.97
CA GLU A 61 -5.34 -9.54 14.22
C GLU A 61 -4.94 -10.98 14.07
N PHE A 62 -5.29 -11.58 12.95
CA PHE A 62 -4.97 -12.97 12.74
C PHE A 62 -3.45 -13.17 12.70
N ARG A 63 -2.75 -12.32 11.97
CA ARG A 63 -1.32 -12.50 11.86
C ARG A 63 -0.60 -12.16 13.18
N ALA A 64 -1.19 -11.29 13.96
CA ALA A 64 -0.61 -10.96 15.24
C ALA A 64 -0.78 -12.10 16.23
N ALA A 65 -1.89 -12.78 16.17
CA ALA A 65 -2.17 -13.86 17.10
C ALA A 65 -1.58 -15.20 16.67
N ASN A 66 -1.54 -15.45 15.38
CA ASN A 66 -1.12 -16.74 14.87
C ASN A 66 0.20 -16.76 14.13
N GLY A 67 0.81 -15.61 13.97
CA GLY A 67 2.05 -15.53 13.23
C GLY A 67 1.76 -15.27 11.77
N PRO A 68 2.77 -15.10 10.97
CA PRO A 68 2.62 -14.76 9.56
C PRO A 68 1.86 -15.83 8.82
N PHE A 69 1.16 -15.40 7.78
CA PHE A 69 0.48 -16.34 6.91
C PHE A 69 1.56 -17.08 6.14
N ARG A 70 1.48 -18.37 6.07
CA ARG A 70 2.45 -19.15 5.35
C ARG A 70 2.12 -19.18 3.89
N ARG A 71 0.85 -19.07 3.58
CA ARG A 71 0.42 -19.05 2.20
C ARG A 71 -0.77 -18.12 2.08
N ALA A 72 -0.95 -17.57 0.92
CA ALA A 72 -2.07 -16.66 0.70
C ALA A 72 -3.41 -17.36 0.97
N GLU A 73 -3.48 -18.64 0.71
CA GLU A 73 -4.71 -19.39 0.90
C GLU A 73 -5.20 -19.37 2.34
N GLU A 74 -4.32 -19.10 3.26
CA GLU A 74 -4.73 -19.05 4.65
C GLU A 74 -5.66 -17.87 4.92
N LEU A 75 -5.77 -16.95 4.00
CA LEU A 75 -6.72 -15.87 4.16
C LEU A 75 -8.13 -16.41 4.26
N MET A 76 -8.38 -17.60 3.75
CA MET A 76 -9.70 -18.15 3.83
C MET A 76 -10.09 -18.51 5.26
N LEU A 77 -9.14 -18.44 6.19
CA LEU A 77 -9.45 -18.70 7.58
C LEU A 77 -10.04 -17.44 8.23
N ILE A 78 -9.94 -16.32 7.55
CA ILE A 78 -10.45 -15.08 8.09
C ILE A 78 -11.96 -15.01 7.95
N ARG A 79 -12.61 -14.61 9.00
CA ARG A 79 -14.04 -14.51 8.99
C ARG A 79 -14.49 -13.53 7.91
N GLY A 80 -15.44 -13.89 7.13
CA GLY A 80 -15.91 -13.02 6.06
C GLY A 80 -15.25 -13.26 4.73
N MET A 81 -14.23 -14.09 4.70
CA MET A 81 -13.55 -14.38 3.45
C MET A 81 -14.15 -15.65 2.87
N SER A 82 -14.58 -15.61 1.63
CA SER A 82 -15.11 -16.80 0.98
C SER A 82 -14.14 -17.21 -0.11
N GLU A 83 -14.29 -18.41 -0.61
CA GLU A 83 -13.43 -18.90 -1.65
C GLU A 83 -13.54 -18.00 -2.87
N ARG A 84 -14.73 -17.58 -3.19
CA ARG A 84 -14.93 -16.70 -4.32
C ARG A 84 -14.19 -15.39 -4.16
N ARG A 85 -14.28 -14.79 -3.00
CA ARG A 85 -13.59 -13.53 -2.77
C ARG A 85 -12.10 -13.73 -2.81
N PHE A 86 -11.63 -14.84 -2.25
CA PHE A 86 -10.22 -15.11 -2.24
C PHE A 86 -9.70 -15.25 -3.67
N ILE A 87 -10.40 -15.97 -4.50
CA ILE A 87 -9.97 -16.15 -5.88
C ILE A 87 -9.83 -14.81 -6.59
N GLU A 88 -10.74 -13.90 -6.33
CA GLU A 88 -10.69 -12.60 -6.97
C GLU A 88 -9.55 -11.75 -6.45
N MET A 89 -9.12 -12.01 -5.21
CA MET A 89 -8.02 -11.25 -4.65
C MET A 89 -6.66 -11.85 -5.00
N ARG A 90 -6.67 -13.12 -5.30
CA ARG A 90 -5.42 -13.88 -5.46
C ARG A 90 -4.34 -13.20 -6.31
N PRO A 91 -4.66 -12.61 -7.43
CA PRO A 91 -3.64 -11.98 -8.25
C PRO A 91 -2.96 -10.78 -7.60
N PHE A 92 -3.59 -10.22 -6.58
CA PHE A 92 -3.08 -8.99 -5.99
C PHE A 92 -2.38 -9.19 -4.66
N ILE A 93 -2.25 -10.40 -4.20
CA ILE A 93 -1.67 -10.64 -2.88
C ILE A 93 -0.56 -11.68 -2.90
N THR A 94 0.26 -11.63 -1.88
CA THR A 94 1.29 -12.61 -1.71
C THR A 94 1.53 -12.76 -0.22
N ALA A 95 2.13 -13.86 0.19
CA ALA A 95 2.47 -14.08 1.59
C ALA A 95 3.93 -14.47 1.62
N LYS A 96 4.79 -13.55 2.02
CA LYS A 96 6.22 -13.81 2.04
C LYS A 96 6.79 -14.01 3.42
#